data_41c18518d6f44f3d32b8c6e41b888a5f
#
_entry.id   41c18518d6f44f3d32b8c6e41b888a5f
#
_cell.length_a   1.000
_cell.length_b   1.000
_cell.length_c   1.000
_cell.angle_alpha   90.00
_cell.angle_beta   90.00
_cell.angle_gamma   90.00
#
_symmetry.space_group_name_H-M   'P 1'
#
loop_
_entity.id
_entity.type
_entity.pdbx_description
1 polymer ?
#
loop_
_entity_poly.entity_id
_entity_poly.type
_entity_poly.pdbx_seq_one_letter_code
_entity_poly.pdbx_strand_id
1 'polypeptide(L)' 'MKVKITYWEGGNTWSEIIRANNVQEAKLTAERTHPTVKIIAANPVP' A
#
# COMPACT_ATOMS: atom_id res chain seq x y z
N MET A 1 -10.17 2.09 8.83
CA MET A 1 -8.88 1.68 9.41
C MET A 1 -7.72 2.26 8.62
N LYS A 2 -6.56 2.29 9.20
CA LYS A 2 -5.34 2.70 8.52
C LYS A 2 -4.56 1.46 8.11
N VAL A 3 -4.02 1.48 6.90
CA VAL A 3 -3.24 0.35 6.39
C VAL A 3 -1.91 0.89 5.87
N LYS A 4 -0.81 0.31 6.32
CA LYS A 4 0.51 0.66 5.85
C LYS A 4 0.83 -0.19 4.63
N ILE A 5 0.98 0.47 3.50
CA ILE A 5 1.33 -0.19 2.23
C ILE A 5 2.80 0.05 1.97
N THR A 6 3.55 -1.00 1.72
CA THR A 6 4.97 -0.91 1.38
C THR A 6 5.15 -1.20 -0.10
N TYR A 7 5.83 -0.30 -0.78
CA TYR A 7 6.09 -0.39 -2.22
C TYR A 7 7.55 -0.70 -2.50
N TRP A 8 7.79 -1.28 -3.68
CA TRP A 8 9.14 -1.53 -4.18
C TRP A 8 9.19 -1.10 -5.65
N GLU A 9 10.24 -0.37 -6.00
CA GLU A 9 10.49 0.01 -7.39
C GLU A 9 11.98 0.24 -7.60
N GLY A 10 12.57 -0.52 -8.51
CA GLY A 10 13.97 -0.33 -8.90
C GLY A 10 14.97 -0.43 -7.76
N GLY A 11 14.71 -1.30 -6.78
CA GLY A 11 15.62 -1.46 -5.64
C GLY A 11 15.33 -0.50 -4.49
N ASN A 12 14.39 0.41 -4.65
CA ASN A 12 13.99 1.34 -3.60
C ASN A 12 12.68 0.87 -2.96
N THR A 13 12.55 1.10 -1.66
CA THR A 13 11.32 0.79 -0.94
C THR A 13 10.86 2.01 -0.16
N TRP A 14 9.55 2.15 -0.06
CA TRP A 14 8.94 3.17 0.80
C TRP A 14 7.56 2.70 1.20
N SER A 15 6.95 3.37 2.16
CA SER A 15 5.61 3.02 2.57
C SER A 15 4.76 4.25 2.74
N GLU A 16 3.43 4.05 2.67
CA GLU A 16 2.48 5.11 2.93
C GLU A 16 1.28 4.54 3.66
N ILE A 17 0.59 5.40 4.39
CA ILE A 17 -0.60 5.03 5.14
C ILE A 17 -1.82 5.39 4.31
N ILE A 18 -2.68 4.39 4.08
CA ILE A 18 -3.93 4.57 3.33
C ILE A 18 -5.09 4.24 4.26
N ARG A 19 -6.06 5.13 4.33
CA ARG A 19 -7.29 4.87 5.06
C ARG A 19 -8.25 4.09 4.19
N ALA A 20 -8.76 3.00 4.71
CA ALA A 20 -9.69 2.14 3.99
C ALA A 20 -10.55 1.36 4.98
N ASN A 21 -11.56 0.66 4.49
CA ASN A 21 -12.41 -0.15 5.33
C ASN A 21 -11.77 -1.49 5.68
N ASN A 22 -10.84 -1.94 4.85
CA ASN A 22 -10.11 -3.18 5.10
C ASN A 22 -8.80 -3.16 4.29
N VAL A 23 -7.94 -4.16 4.54
CA VAL A 23 -6.64 -4.26 3.88
C VAL A 23 -6.78 -4.41 2.36
N GLN A 24 -7.74 -5.21 1.92
CA GLN A 24 -7.97 -5.45 0.49
C GLN A 24 -8.30 -4.15 -0.24
N GLU A 25 -9.18 -3.34 0.34
CA GLU A 25 -9.54 -2.04 -0.24
C GLU A 25 -8.35 -1.11 -0.32
N ALA A 26 -7.51 -1.10 0.72
CA ALA A 26 -6.30 -0.28 0.73
C ALA A 26 -5.34 -0.68 -0.39
N LYS A 27 -5.19 -1.98 -0.62
CA LYS A 27 -4.34 -2.48 -1.71
C LYS A 27 -4.87 -2.05 -3.07
N LEU A 28 -6.17 -2.11 -3.28
CA LEU A 28 -6.77 -1.67 -4.54
C LEU A 28 -6.54 -0.19 -4.76
N THR A 29 -6.69 0.62 -3.72
CA THR A 29 -6.43 2.05 -3.80
C THR A 29 -4.97 2.32 -4.15
N ALA A 30 -4.05 1.59 -3.50
CA ALA A 30 -2.62 1.74 -3.76
C ALA A 30 -2.27 1.38 -5.20
N GLU A 31 -2.85 0.33 -5.74
CA GLU A 31 -2.62 -0.08 -7.12
C GLU A 31 -3.08 0.97 -8.12
N ARG A 32 -4.20 1.64 -7.83
CA ARG A 32 -4.69 2.72 -8.70
C ARG A 32 -3.79 3.94 -8.66
N THR A 33 -3.28 4.27 -7.46
CA THR A 33 -2.45 5.44 -7.26
C THR A 33 -1.06 5.24 -7.86
N HIS A 34 -0.53 4.02 -7.76
CA HIS A 34 0.81 3.68 -8.24
C HIS A 34 0.76 2.42 -9.11
N PRO A 35 0.24 2.53 -10.36
CA PRO A 35 0.02 1.33 -11.18
C PRO A 35 1.29 0.64 -11.65
N THR A 36 2.43 1.32 -11.64
CA THR A 36 3.69 0.76 -12.12
C THR A 36 4.59 0.26 -10.98
N VAL A 37 4.17 0.43 -9.74
CA VAL A 37 4.96 0.08 -8.55
C VAL A 37 4.46 -1.24 -7.98
N LYS A 38 5.38 -2.04 -7.48
CA LYS A 38 5.02 -3.32 -6.87
C LYS A 38 4.70 -3.13 -5.39
N ILE A 39 3.61 -3.70 -4.95
CA ILE A 39 3.23 -3.70 -3.53
C ILE A 39 3.80 -4.99 -2.92
N ILE A 40 4.63 -4.86 -1.91
CA ILE A 40 5.27 -6.00 -1.26
C ILE A 40 4.72 -6.29 0.14
N ALA A 41 4.01 -5.36 0.73
CA ALA A 41 3.40 -5.58 2.04
C ALA A 41 2.20 -4.67 2.24
N ALA A 42 1.22 -5.14 3.01
CA ALA A 42 0.05 -4.36 3.37
C ALA A 42 -0.36 -4.81 4.77
N ASN A 43 -0.20 -3.96 5.76
CA ASN A 43 -0.48 -4.29 7.16
C ASN A 43 -1.37 -3.24 7.81
N PRO A 44 -2.38 -3.68 8.56
CA PRO A 44 -3.19 -2.74 9.32
C PRO A 44 -2.34 -2.10 10.43
N VAL A 45 -2.57 -0.83 10.71
CA VAL A 45 -1.88 -0.11 11.78
C VAL A 45 -2.91 0.54 12.69
N PRO A 46 -2.59 0.66 13.97
CA PRO A 46 -3.50 1.27 14.96
C PRO A 46 -3.84 2.72 14.63
#